data_13b94033458d5715bb00d87b481841f8
#
_entry.id   13b94033458d5715bb00d87b481841f8
#
_cell.length_a   1.000
_cell.length_b   1.000
_cell.length_c   1.000
_cell.angle_alpha   90.00
_cell.angle_beta   90.00
_cell.angle_gamma   90.00
#
_symmetry.space_group_name_H-M   'P 1'
#
loop_
_entity.id
_entity.type
_entity.pdbx_description
1 polymer ?
#
loop_
_entity_poly.entity_id
_entity_poly.type
_entity_poly.pdbx_seq_one_letter_code
_entity_poly.pdbx_strand_id
1 'polypeptide(L)'
;MVYDERDIRKAQALDIAQKMLVAARTAPKGKGVDVVECAVVDSDDLEALACTMEAVGEERGFAFFLRDANCVRKSLCVALVGTREKAQGLNCGHCGFATCGERTPGVPCEVNSVDVGIALGAAVSRAQAFGVDTRIMFSAGLAAQQLGLLGEGVGQVYAIPVSISSKSP
;
A
#
# COMPACT_ATOMS: atom_id res chain seq x y z
N MET A 1 -35.57 14.06 -6.22
CA MET A 1 -34.18 14.31 -6.59
C MET A 1 -33.57 12.94 -6.92
N VAL A 2 -32.88 12.80 -8.05
CA VAL A 2 -32.22 11.54 -8.48
C VAL A 2 -30.74 11.82 -8.51
N TYR A 3 -29.96 10.92 -7.93
CA TYR A 3 -28.50 10.95 -7.97
C TYR A 3 -28.02 9.80 -8.89
N ASP A 4 -27.19 10.11 -9.89
CA ASP A 4 -26.53 9.08 -10.69
C ASP A 4 -25.39 8.46 -9.84
N GLU A 5 -25.37 7.13 -9.75
CA GLU A 5 -24.32 6.38 -9.02
C GLU A 5 -22.93 6.70 -9.57
N ARG A 6 -22.79 6.93 -10.87
CA ARG A 6 -21.50 7.23 -11.50
C ARG A 6 -20.91 8.54 -11.02
N ASP A 7 -21.75 9.54 -10.70
CA ASP A 7 -21.30 10.86 -10.24
C ASP A 7 -20.75 10.81 -8.81
N ILE A 8 -21.26 9.89 -7.98
CA ILE A 8 -20.84 9.75 -6.58
C ILE A 8 -19.77 8.67 -6.36
N ARG A 9 -19.48 7.86 -7.36
CA ARG A 9 -18.62 6.67 -7.28
C ARG A 9 -17.22 6.99 -6.76
N LYS A 10 -16.61 8.08 -7.24
CA LYS A 10 -15.26 8.50 -6.79
C LYS A 10 -15.25 8.86 -5.31
N ALA A 11 -16.23 9.62 -4.85
CA ALA A 11 -16.33 9.99 -3.43
C ALA A 11 -16.51 8.75 -2.54
N GLN A 12 -17.31 7.79 -2.99
CA GLN A 12 -17.49 6.51 -2.29
C GLN A 12 -16.20 5.68 -2.23
N ALA A 13 -15.46 5.62 -3.33
CA ALA A 13 -14.17 4.92 -3.34
C ALA A 13 -13.17 5.53 -2.35
N LEU A 14 -13.09 6.86 -2.27
CA LEU A 14 -12.24 7.57 -1.31
C LEU A 14 -12.69 7.32 0.14
N ASP A 15 -13.98 7.38 0.43
CA ASP A 15 -14.51 7.06 1.77
C ASP A 15 -14.19 5.62 2.19
N ILE A 16 -14.31 4.67 1.26
CA ILE A 16 -13.95 3.26 1.51
C ILE A 16 -12.44 3.12 1.73
N ALA A 17 -11.61 3.77 0.90
CA ALA A 17 -10.16 3.75 1.08
C ALA A 17 -9.75 4.30 2.46
N GLN A 18 -10.36 5.38 2.93
CA GLN A 18 -10.14 5.91 4.29
C GLN A 18 -10.51 4.89 5.37
N LYS A 19 -11.63 4.17 5.23
CA LYS A 19 -12.03 3.09 6.14
C LYS A 19 -11.07 1.89 6.09
N MET A 20 -10.48 1.60 4.93
CA MET A 20 -9.41 0.62 4.80
C MET A 20 -8.19 1.02 5.63
N LEU A 21 -7.80 2.31 5.59
CA LEU A 21 -6.68 2.81 6.39
C LEU A 21 -6.96 2.77 7.89
N VAL A 22 -8.21 2.98 8.33
CA VAL A 22 -8.60 2.78 9.74
C VAL A 22 -8.37 1.31 10.14
N ALA A 23 -8.77 0.34 9.31
CA ALA A 23 -8.55 -1.07 9.58
C ALA A 23 -7.05 -1.43 9.61
N ALA A 24 -6.24 -0.88 8.70
CA ALA A 24 -4.79 -1.04 8.71
C ALA A 24 -4.15 -0.46 9.98
N ARG A 25 -4.60 0.74 10.41
CA ARG A 25 -4.11 1.41 11.62
C ARG A 25 -4.41 0.61 12.89
N THR A 26 -5.60 0.06 13.01
CA THR A 26 -6.05 -0.70 14.19
C THR A 26 -5.65 -2.17 14.18
N ALA A 27 -5.07 -2.68 13.08
CA ALA A 27 -4.53 -4.03 12.99
C ALA A 27 -3.45 -4.26 14.08
N PRO A 28 -3.34 -5.46 14.66
CA PRO A 28 -2.31 -5.75 15.66
C PRO A 28 -0.89 -5.50 15.13
N LYS A 29 -0.03 -4.98 15.99
CA LYS A 29 1.39 -4.75 15.70
C LYS A 29 2.28 -5.35 16.78
N GLY A 30 3.48 -5.74 16.40
CA GLY A 30 4.48 -6.26 17.32
C GLY A 30 4.71 -5.32 18.50
N LYS A 31 4.64 -5.84 19.72
CA LYS A 31 4.74 -5.07 20.98
C LYS A 31 3.72 -3.94 21.15
N GLY A 32 2.70 -3.84 20.28
CA GLY A 32 1.79 -2.68 20.25
C GLY A 32 2.47 -1.39 19.78
N VAL A 33 3.65 -1.46 19.16
CA VAL A 33 4.37 -0.30 18.64
C VAL A 33 3.99 -0.08 17.18
N ASP A 34 3.25 0.97 16.91
CA ASP A 34 2.80 1.30 15.57
C ASP A 34 3.87 2.09 14.80
N VAL A 35 4.45 1.44 13.80
CA VAL A 35 5.39 2.00 12.84
C VAL A 35 4.86 1.95 11.42
N VAL A 36 3.57 1.60 11.24
CA VAL A 36 2.91 1.55 9.94
C VAL A 36 2.49 2.96 9.52
N GLU A 37 2.81 3.33 8.30
CA GLU A 37 2.36 4.58 7.68
C GLU A 37 1.37 4.28 6.56
N CYS A 38 0.36 5.12 6.45
CA CYS A 38 -0.72 4.93 5.49
C CYS A 38 -1.13 6.25 4.85
N ALA A 39 -1.48 6.21 3.57
CA ALA A 39 -2.05 7.34 2.84
C ALA A 39 -3.02 6.88 1.75
N VAL A 40 -3.78 7.80 1.19
CA VAL A 40 -4.57 7.59 -0.03
C VAL A 40 -4.04 8.53 -1.11
N VAL A 41 -3.85 7.99 -2.29
CA VAL A 41 -3.49 8.71 -3.52
C VAL A 41 -4.70 8.76 -4.43
N ASP A 42 -5.00 9.93 -5.01
CA ASP A 42 -6.09 10.07 -5.96
C ASP A 42 -5.76 11.12 -7.04
N SER A 43 -6.66 11.27 -8.02
CA SER A 43 -6.60 12.31 -9.06
C SER A 43 -5.27 12.33 -9.83
N ASP A 44 -4.62 13.48 -9.93
CA ASP A 44 -3.42 13.68 -10.74
C ASP A 44 -2.21 12.88 -10.24
N ASP A 45 -2.17 12.57 -8.95
CA ASP A 45 -1.09 11.78 -8.35
C ASP A 45 -1.15 10.30 -8.80
N LEU A 46 -2.29 9.80 -9.28
CA LEU A 46 -2.40 8.46 -9.87
C LEU A 46 -1.58 8.35 -11.16
N GLU A 47 -1.59 9.38 -12.00
CA GLU A 47 -0.78 9.38 -13.22
C GLU A 47 0.71 9.45 -12.91
N ALA A 48 1.13 10.29 -11.96
CA ALA A 48 2.51 10.35 -11.52
C ALA A 48 2.99 9.00 -10.97
N LEU A 49 2.15 8.32 -10.19
CA LEU A 49 2.43 6.97 -9.67
C LEU A 49 2.58 5.97 -10.82
N ALA A 50 1.66 5.96 -11.78
CA ALA A 50 1.68 5.04 -12.91
C ALA A 50 2.89 5.26 -13.83
N CYS A 51 3.25 6.50 -14.14
CA CYS A 51 4.46 6.83 -14.90
C CYS A 51 5.74 6.35 -14.19
N THR A 52 5.81 6.54 -12.87
CA THR A 52 6.95 6.04 -12.08
C THR A 52 7.01 4.51 -12.09
N MET A 53 5.86 3.82 -12.03
CA MET A 53 5.82 2.36 -12.17
C MET A 53 6.39 1.91 -13.52
N GLU A 54 6.03 2.57 -14.61
CA GLU A 54 6.55 2.24 -15.94
C GLU A 54 8.06 2.42 -16.01
N ALA A 55 8.59 3.54 -15.51
CA ALA A 55 10.03 3.81 -15.48
C ALA A 55 10.79 2.76 -14.64
N VAL A 56 10.29 2.42 -13.46
CA VAL A 56 10.88 1.37 -12.60
C VAL A 56 10.80 0.00 -13.27
N GLY A 57 9.70 -0.29 -13.96
CA GLY A 57 9.52 -1.55 -14.68
C GLY A 57 10.50 -1.70 -15.82
N GLU A 58 10.76 -0.64 -16.58
CA GLU A 58 11.75 -0.58 -17.64
C GLU A 58 13.18 -0.76 -17.09
N GLU A 59 13.55 0.02 -16.08
CA GLU A 59 14.87 -0.06 -15.43
C GLU A 59 15.18 -1.48 -14.91
N ARG A 60 14.20 -2.15 -14.32
CA ARG A 60 14.37 -3.48 -13.71
C ARG A 60 14.04 -4.65 -14.62
N GLY A 61 13.56 -4.41 -15.83
CA GLY A 61 13.14 -5.45 -16.78
C GLY A 61 11.87 -6.20 -16.34
N PHE A 62 10.95 -5.56 -15.60
CA PHE A 62 9.74 -6.17 -15.06
C PHE A 62 8.50 -5.81 -15.88
N ALA A 63 8.18 -6.59 -16.90
CA ALA A 63 7.05 -6.34 -17.80
C ALA A 63 5.68 -6.21 -17.09
N PHE A 64 5.48 -6.86 -15.94
CA PHE A 64 4.22 -6.79 -15.20
C PHE A 64 3.93 -5.39 -14.60
N PHE A 65 4.95 -4.53 -14.45
CA PHE A 65 4.76 -3.16 -14.01
C PHE A 65 3.89 -2.36 -14.97
N LEU A 66 4.01 -2.56 -16.27
CA LEU A 66 3.16 -1.91 -17.30
C LEU A 66 1.68 -2.27 -17.14
N ARG A 67 1.39 -3.55 -16.91
CA ARG A 67 0.02 -4.02 -16.63
C ARG A 67 -0.53 -3.37 -15.36
N ASP A 68 0.27 -3.35 -14.30
CA ASP A 68 -0.13 -2.83 -12.99
C ASP A 68 -0.29 -1.30 -13.03
N ALA A 69 0.55 -0.56 -13.78
CA ALA A 69 0.39 0.87 -14.04
C ALA A 69 -0.96 1.19 -14.70
N ASN A 70 -1.36 0.38 -15.70
CA ASN A 70 -2.67 0.51 -16.31
C ASN A 70 -3.82 0.24 -15.33
N CYS A 71 -3.65 -0.67 -14.37
CA CYS A 71 -4.63 -0.88 -13.31
C CYS A 71 -4.74 0.34 -12.38
N VAL A 72 -3.60 0.95 -12.03
CA VAL A 72 -3.57 2.19 -11.22
C VAL A 72 -4.29 3.33 -11.93
N ARG A 73 -4.01 3.57 -13.22
CA ARG A 73 -4.70 4.61 -14.01
C ARG A 73 -6.22 4.45 -14.07
N LYS A 74 -6.69 3.20 -14.08
CA LYS A 74 -8.13 2.87 -14.15
C LYS A 74 -8.79 2.83 -12.77
N SER A 75 -8.03 2.88 -11.69
CA SER A 75 -8.57 2.91 -10.34
C SER A 75 -9.11 4.30 -9.98
N LEU A 76 -9.98 4.35 -8.98
CA LEU A 76 -10.55 5.61 -8.48
C LEU A 76 -9.64 6.28 -7.45
N CYS A 77 -8.89 5.48 -6.72
CA CYS A 77 -7.83 5.90 -5.79
C CYS A 77 -6.95 4.70 -5.45
N VAL A 78 -5.85 4.95 -4.74
CA VAL A 78 -4.92 3.92 -4.28
C VAL A 78 -4.65 4.13 -2.80
N ALA A 79 -4.91 3.12 -1.97
CA ALA A 79 -4.49 3.10 -0.58
C ALA A 79 -3.04 2.62 -0.50
N LEU A 80 -2.21 3.32 0.27
CA LEU A 80 -0.81 2.98 0.53
C LEU A 80 -0.64 2.53 1.97
N VAL A 81 0.15 1.48 2.17
CA VAL A 81 0.56 0.98 3.48
C VAL A 81 2.05 0.65 3.42
N GLY A 82 2.82 1.18 4.34
CA GLY A 82 4.25 0.93 4.45
C GLY A 82 4.71 0.94 5.91
N THR A 83 5.98 0.72 6.17
CA THR A 83 6.53 0.75 7.54
C THR A 83 7.77 1.61 7.63
N ARG A 84 7.96 2.27 8.77
CA ARG A 84 9.21 2.96 9.08
C ARG A 84 10.35 1.95 9.22
N GLU A 85 11.53 2.33 8.77
CA GLU A 85 12.74 1.49 8.81
C GLU A 85 13.33 1.33 10.23
N LYS A 86 12.51 1.37 11.26
CA LYS A 86 12.89 1.26 12.66
C LYS A 86 12.74 -0.18 13.15
N ALA A 87 13.81 -0.76 13.69
CA ALA A 87 13.74 -2.10 14.30
C ALA A 87 12.89 -2.09 15.58
N GLN A 88 12.16 -3.17 15.84
CA GLN A 88 11.32 -3.33 17.03
C GLN A 88 12.13 -3.57 18.33
N GLY A 89 13.43 -3.88 18.23
CA GLY A 89 14.29 -4.08 19.38
C GLY A 89 14.03 -5.40 20.14
N LEU A 90 13.51 -6.42 19.46
CA LEU A 90 13.19 -7.72 20.06
C LEU A 90 14.37 -8.70 20.07
N ASN A 91 15.43 -8.43 19.30
CA ASN A 91 16.54 -9.34 19.09
C ASN A 91 16.09 -10.77 18.72
N CYS A 92 15.02 -10.87 17.91
CA CYS A 92 14.36 -12.15 17.59
C CYS A 92 15.14 -13.02 16.59
N GLY A 93 16.15 -12.47 15.92
CA GLY A 93 16.94 -13.17 14.91
C GLY A 93 16.26 -13.43 13.57
N HIS A 94 14.97 -13.12 13.40
CA HIS A 94 14.20 -13.49 12.20
C HIS A 94 14.70 -12.79 10.93
N CYS A 95 15.28 -11.60 11.03
CA CYS A 95 15.91 -10.90 9.91
C CYS A 95 17.34 -11.40 9.58
N GLY A 96 17.81 -12.47 10.26
CA GLY A 96 19.13 -13.07 10.03
C GLY A 96 20.27 -12.46 10.86
N PHE A 97 20.01 -11.45 11.68
CA PHE A 97 21.00 -10.84 12.59
C PHE A 97 20.72 -11.28 14.04
N ALA A 98 21.76 -11.54 14.84
CA ALA A 98 21.59 -12.00 16.21
C ALA A 98 20.94 -10.93 17.10
N THR A 99 21.25 -9.66 16.87
CA THR A 99 20.64 -8.53 17.55
C THR A 99 20.13 -7.48 16.58
N CYS A 100 19.16 -6.68 17.01
CA CYS A 100 18.64 -5.57 16.20
C CYS A 100 19.70 -4.49 15.90
N GLY A 101 20.69 -4.35 16.78
CA GLY A 101 21.80 -3.39 16.61
C GLY A 101 22.79 -3.79 15.52
N GLU A 102 22.91 -5.07 15.22
CA GLU A 102 23.78 -5.61 14.16
C GLU A 102 23.14 -5.52 12.76
N ARG A 103 21.85 -5.21 12.68
CA ARG A 103 21.12 -5.16 11.42
C ARG A 103 21.73 -4.11 10.49
N THR A 104 22.09 -4.54 9.28
CA THR A 104 22.61 -3.65 8.24
C THR A 104 21.51 -2.63 7.85
N PRO A 105 21.86 -1.34 7.67
CA PRO A 105 20.94 -0.34 7.14
C PRO A 105 20.28 -0.81 5.82
N GLY A 106 19.00 -0.55 5.66
CA GLY A 106 18.23 -0.98 4.48
C GLY A 106 17.68 -2.41 4.55
N VAL A 107 18.15 -3.27 5.48
CA VAL A 107 17.52 -4.58 5.72
C VAL A 107 16.26 -4.37 6.57
N PRO A 108 15.07 -4.84 6.13
CA PRO A 108 13.83 -4.66 6.89
C PRO A 108 13.85 -5.39 8.24
N CYS A 109 13.11 -4.86 9.22
CA CYS A 109 12.78 -5.61 10.42
C CYS A 109 11.66 -6.61 10.08
N GLU A 110 11.90 -7.90 10.28
CA GLU A 110 10.93 -8.94 9.93
C GLU A 110 9.59 -8.78 10.67
N VAL A 111 9.62 -8.36 11.94
CA VAL A 111 8.40 -8.08 12.70
C VAL A 111 7.59 -6.97 12.03
N ASN A 112 8.24 -5.90 11.56
CA ASN A 112 7.55 -4.83 10.84
C ASN A 112 6.98 -5.33 9.49
N SER A 113 7.67 -6.24 8.81
CA SER A 113 7.17 -6.86 7.57
C SER A 113 5.88 -7.65 7.81
N VAL A 114 5.84 -8.39 8.91
CA VAL A 114 4.62 -9.10 9.37
C VAL A 114 3.51 -8.10 9.70
N ASP A 115 3.81 -7.03 10.44
CA ASP A 115 2.84 -5.99 10.81
C ASP A 115 2.22 -5.32 9.57
N VAL A 116 3.02 -5.03 8.54
CA VAL A 116 2.53 -4.52 7.24
C VAL A 116 1.60 -5.54 6.57
N GLY A 117 1.98 -6.82 6.56
CA GLY A 117 1.14 -7.89 5.99
C GLY A 117 -0.22 -8.00 6.69
N ILE A 118 -0.24 -7.92 8.03
CA ILE A 118 -1.48 -7.92 8.83
C ILE A 118 -2.32 -6.66 8.52
N ALA A 119 -1.69 -5.49 8.44
CA ALA A 119 -2.36 -4.23 8.12
C ALA A 119 -2.99 -4.26 6.71
N LEU A 120 -2.26 -4.79 5.70
CA LEU A 120 -2.76 -4.98 4.34
C LEU A 120 -3.96 -5.93 4.31
N GLY A 121 -3.87 -7.07 5.01
CA GLY A 121 -4.96 -8.03 5.11
C GLY A 121 -6.22 -7.42 5.74
N ALA A 122 -6.06 -6.64 6.81
CA ALA A 122 -7.16 -5.92 7.45
C ALA A 122 -7.79 -4.88 6.52
N ALA A 123 -6.98 -4.11 5.78
CA ALA A 123 -7.45 -3.13 4.81
C ALA A 123 -8.27 -3.78 3.68
N VAL A 124 -7.76 -4.84 3.06
CA VAL A 124 -8.44 -5.56 1.97
C VAL A 124 -9.73 -6.23 2.47
N SER A 125 -9.70 -6.86 3.64
CA SER A 125 -10.89 -7.44 4.26
C SER A 125 -11.99 -6.38 4.46
N ARG A 126 -11.59 -5.17 4.86
CA ARG A 126 -12.55 -4.05 5.00
C ARG A 126 -13.12 -3.62 3.67
N ALA A 127 -12.29 -3.53 2.62
CA ALA A 127 -12.73 -3.21 1.26
C ALA A 127 -13.76 -4.23 0.73
N GLN A 128 -13.50 -5.51 0.93
CA GLN A 128 -14.39 -6.59 0.51
C GLN A 128 -15.77 -6.49 1.15
N ALA A 129 -15.85 -6.04 2.41
CA ALA A 129 -17.13 -5.82 3.09
C ALA A 129 -18.01 -4.76 2.41
N PHE A 130 -17.43 -3.87 1.61
CA PHE A 130 -18.13 -2.85 0.80
C PHE A 130 -18.30 -3.26 -0.66
N GLY A 131 -17.84 -4.44 -1.06
CA GLY A 131 -17.98 -4.93 -2.43
C GLY A 131 -17.10 -4.23 -3.46
N VAL A 132 -16.05 -3.50 -3.04
CA VAL A 132 -15.11 -2.86 -3.97
C VAL A 132 -14.03 -3.85 -4.42
N ASP A 133 -13.56 -3.66 -5.65
CA ASP A 133 -12.44 -4.44 -6.17
C ASP A 133 -11.10 -3.87 -5.73
N THR A 134 -10.22 -4.75 -5.26
CA THR A 134 -8.89 -4.38 -4.75
C THR A 134 -7.85 -5.43 -5.12
N ARG A 135 -6.60 -4.98 -5.22
CA ARG A 135 -5.44 -5.87 -5.39
C ARG A 135 -4.25 -5.28 -4.65
N ILE A 136 -3.56 -6.09 -3.85
CA ILE A 136 -2.29 -5.66 -3.23
C ILE A 136 -1.20 -5.71 -4.30
N MET A 137 -0.56 -4.58 -4.56
CA MET A 137 0.48 -4.42 -5.57
C MET A 137 1.82 -4.03 -4.93
N PHE A 138 2.82 -4.88 -5.11
CA PHE A 138 4.22 -4.57 -4.84
C PHE A 138 4.74 -3.49 -5.80
N SER A 139 4.42 -3.61 -7.09
CA SER A 139 4.88 -2.72 -8.16
C SER A 139 4.53 -1.24 -7.88
N ALA A 140 3.26 -0.97 -7.57
CA ALA A 140 2.80 0.36 -7.23
C ALA A 140 3.34 0.84 -5.87
N GLY A 141 3.54 -0.07 -4.92
CA GLY A 141 4.17 0.22 -3.64
C GLY A 141 5.62 0.68 -3.80
N LEU A 142 6.39 0.03 -4.65
CA LEU A 142 7.78 0.40 -4.93
C LEU A 142 7.89 1.78 -5.59
N ALA A 143 7.02 2.08 -6.54
CA ALA A 143 6.95 3.41 -7.16
C ALA A 143 6.52 4.50 -6.14
N ALA A 144 5.54 4.19 -5.29
CA ALA A 144 5.12 5.08 -4.21
C ALA A 144 6.24 5.37 -3.20
N GLN A 145 7.07 4.37 -2.89
CA GLN A 145 8.25 4.54 -2.05
C GLN A 145 9.29 5.42 -2.73
N GLN A 146 9.55 5.25 -4.02
CA GLN A 146 10.47 6.09 -4.80
C GLN A 146 10.00 7.55 -4.87
N LEU A 147 8.69 7.78 -4.97
CA LEU A 147 8.09 9.11 -4.92
C LEU A 147 8.03 9.71 -3.50
N GLY A 148 8.36 8.94 -2.47
CA GLY A 148 8.30 9.40 -1.08
C GLY A 148 6.88 9.70 -0.57
N LEU A 149 5.84 9.06 -1.12
CA LEU A 149 4.44 9.39 -0.82
C LEU A 149 4.02 9.11 0.63
N LEU A 150 4.74 8.28 1.36
CA LEU A 150 4.54 8.03 2.80
C LEU A 150 5.54 8.75 3.70
N GLY A 151 6.38 9.61 3.11
CA GLY A 151 7.42 10.36 3.82
C GLY A 151 8.77 9.65 3.88
N GLU A 152 9.76 10.39 4.37
CA GLU A 152 11.14 9.92 4.49
C GLU A 152 11.25 8.81 5.55
N GLY A 153 12.13 7.83 5.30
CA GLY A 153 12.38 6.71 6.20
C GLY A 153 11.24 5.67 6.26
N VAL A 154 10.33 5.71 5.29
CA VAL A 154 9.30 4.68 5.13
C VAL A 154 9.69 3.76 3.97
N GLY A 155 9.84 2.48 4.28
CA GLY A 155 10.15 1.41 3.32
C GLY A 155 9.04 0.36 3.25
N GLN A 156 9.29 -0.70 2.46
CA GLN A 156 8.32 -1.80 2.28
C GLN A 156 6.90 -1.30 2.01
N VAL A 157 6.75 -0.35 1.10
CA VAL A 157 5.45 0.19 0.73
C VAL A 157 4.71 -0.77 -0.20
N TYR A 158 3.44 -0.99 0.08
CA TYR A 158 2.49 -1.69 -0.79
C TYR A 158 1.32 -0.78 -1.11
N ALA A 159 0.77 -0.97 -2.29
CA ALA A 159 -0.35 -0.18 -2.76
C ALA A 159 -1.58 -1.07 -3.03
N ILE A 160 -2.76 -0.52 -2.81
CA ILE A 160 -4.03 -1.20 -3.02
C ILE A 160 -4.90 -0.29 -3.88
N PRO A 161 -4.89 -0.43 -5.22
CA PRO A 161 -5.85 0.23 -6.09
C PRO A 161 -7.28 -0.16 -5.72
N VAL A 162 -8.17 0.84 -5.67
CA VAL A 162 -9.57 0.68 -5.31
C VAL A 162 -10.43 1.02 -6.52
N SER A 163 -11.28 0.10 -6.92
CA SER A 163 -12.18 0.26 -8.07
C SER A 163 -13.60 -0.15 -7.73
N ILE A 164 -14.56 0.64 -8.25
CA ILE A 164 -15.99 0.33 -8.23
C ILE A 164 -16.42 0.15 -9.69
N SER A 165 -16.21 -1.06 -10.21
CA SER A 165 -16.54 -1.42 -11.59
C SER A 165 -16.94 -2.89 -11.66
N SER A 166 -17.69 -3.26 -12.69
CA SER A 166 -17.89 -4.67 -12.97
C SER A 166 -16.54 -5.32 -13.28
N LYS A 167 -16.27 -6.46 -12.64
CA LYS A 167 -15.03 -7.19 -12.88
C LYS A 167 -14.93 -7.59 -14.34
N SER A 168 -13.85 -7.20 -14.98
CA SER A 168 -13.45 -7.78 -16.25
C SER A 168 -12.65 -9.06 -15.97
N PRO A 169 -12.89 -10.15 -16.71
CA PRO A 169 -12.12 -11.36 -16.58
C PRO A 169 -10.63 -11.14 -16.91
#